data_4fe1f12eea79d0458bc8e30bac8b0c99
#
_entry.id   4fe1f12eea79d0458bc8e30bac8b0c99
#
_cell.length_a   1.000
_cell.length_b   1.000
_cell.length_c   1.000
_cell.angle_alpha   90.00
_cell.angle_beta   90.00
_cell.angle_gamma   90.00
#
_symmetry.space_group_name_H-M   'P 1'
#
loop_
_entity.id
_entity.type
_entity.pdbx_description
1 polymer ?
#
loop_
_entity_poly.entity_id
_entity_poly.type
_entity_poly.pdbx_seq_one_letter_code
_entity_poly.pdbx_strand_id
1 'polypeptide(L)'
;MKRIIFICALFVNITIIAQSTVTENIGDYTILKVYNGIEVELIKGTEQRLEITGNKSEMVKIKNVDNTLKLSLPFSLKPLNNSAEGEVLIKLYYSKNINIIDANEGATITSSDFNQDNIELNAQERAFINITTTTNYLTVRASSGGIIKVSGTAKNQEVDADLYGIYHGFNLKVAGNSSVKAGTGAKAEVTAGVTLNAKVSFGGAIFYKGNPEVVKDKKVIGGIIEKRNE
;
A
#
# COMPACT_ATOMS: atom_id res chain seq x y z
N MET A 1 -68.19 -33.49 0.57
CA MET A 1 -66.78 -33.76 0.10
C MET A 1 -65.87 -32.59 0.53
N LYS A 2 -65.12 -32.75 1.65
CA LYS A 2 -64.20 -31.72 2.17
C LYS A 2 -62.84 -31.96 1.53
N ARG A 3 -62.33 -31.00 0.74
CA ARG A 3 -60.97 -31.03 0.18
C ARG A 3 -60.02 -30.42 1.21
N ILE A 4 -59.11 -31.24 1.75
CA ILE A 4 -58.01 -30.83 2.61
C ILE A 4 -56.88 -30.42 1.70
N ILE A 5 -56.51 -29.12 1.70
CA ILE A 5 -55.35 -28.59 0.99
C ILE A 5 -54.16 -28.72 1.95
N PHE A 6 -53.20 -29.60 1.63
CA PHE A 6 -51.93 -29.79 2.36
C PHE A 6 -50.95 -28.74 1.85
N ILE A 7 -50.71 -27.68 2.65
CA ILE A 7 -49.68 -26.67 2.35
C ILE A 7 -48.36 -27.23 2.88
N CYS A 8 -47.48 -27.74 1.99
CA CYS A 8 -46.11 -28.04 2.30
C CYS A 8 -45.32 -26.73 2.44
N ALA A 9 -45.05 -26.30 3.67
CA ALA A 9 -44.14 -25.21 3.95
C ALA A 9 -42.72 -25.71 3.71
N LEU A 10 -42.10 -25.25 2.60
CA LEU A 10 -40.70 -25.51 2.28
C LEU A 10 -39.83 -24.62 3.18
N PHE A 11 -39.26 -25.16 4.26
CA PHE A 11 -38.24 -24.47 5.07
C PHE A 11 -36.95 -24.42 4.28
N VAL A 12 -36.67 -23.28 3.64
CA VAL A 12 -35.32 -23.00 3.10
C VAL A 12 -34.43 -22.61 4.28
N ASN A 13 -33.60 -23.53 4.71
CA ASN A 13 -32.53 -23.24 5.66
C ASN A 13 -31.44 -22.42 4.94
N ILE A 14 -31.48 -21.09 5.10
CA ILE A 14 -30.38 -20.21 4.71
C ILE A 14 -29.33 -20.32 5.81
N THR A 15 -28.30 -21.13 5.59
CA THR A 15 -27.10 -21.11 6.40
C THR A 15 -26.33 -19.83 6.11
N ILE A 16 -26.49 -18.82 6.96
CA ILE A 16 -25.62 -17.64 6.97
C ILE A 16 -24.27 -18.13 7.51
N ILE A 17 -23.28 -18.29 6.65
CA ILE A 17 -21.91 -18.48 7.06
C ILE A 17 -21.47 -17.12 7.62
N ALA A 18 -21.53 -16.96 8.93
CA ALA A 18 -20.95 -15.82 9.61
C ALA A 18 -19.41 -15.94 9.45
N GLN A 19 -18.80 -15.05 8.67
CA GLN A 19 -17.34 -14.93 8.64
C GLN A 19 -16.86 -14.55 10.04
N SER A 20 -15.97 -15.35 10.62
CA SER A 20 -15.37 -15.05 11.92
C SER A 20 -14.58 -13.75 11.82
N THR A 21 -14.97 -12.76 12.61
CA THR A 21 -14.22 -11.50 12.74
C THR A 21 -13.40 -11.59 14.00
N VAL A 22 -12.09 -11.54 13.89
CA VAL A 22 -11.17 -11.44 15.02
C VAL A 22 -10.90 -9.95 15.28
N THR A 23 -11.19 -9.47 16.47
CA THR A 23 -10.92 -8.09 16.89
C THR A 23 -9.82 -8.09 17.92
N GLU A 24 -8.74 -7.33 17.69
CA GLU A 24 -7.62 -7.18 18.63
C GLU A 24 -7.28 -5.73 18.86
N ASN A 25 -7.07 -5.35 20.12
CA ASN A 25 -6.47 -4.09 20.51
C ASN A 25 -4.94 -4.20 20.43
N ILE A 26 -4.33 -3.24 19.77
CA ILE A 26 -2.88 -3.18 19.60
C ILE A 26 -2.31 -1.97 20.31
N GLY A 27 -1.12 -2.11 20.85
CA GLY A 27 -0.39 -1.00 21.45
C GLY A 27 0.11 0.00 20.40
N ASP A 28 0.84 1.01 20.86
CA ASP A 28 1.43 2.04 19.99
C ASP A 28 2.50 1.44 19.07
N TYR A 29 2.56 1.96 17.85
CA TYR A 29 3.58 1.65 16.86
C TYR A 29 3.73 2.85 15.92
N THR A 30 4.87 2.93 15.25
CA THR A 30 5.18 3.97 14.25
C THR A 30 5.59 3.34 12.91
N ILE A 31 5.77 2.04 12.88
CA ILE A 31 6.14 1.27 11.68
C ILE A 31 5.10 0.16 11.51
N LEU A 32 4.50 0.08 10.34
CA LEU A 32 3.63 -1.03 9.93
C LEU A 32 4.34 -1.87 8.88
N LYS A 33 4.43 -3.18 9.11
CA LYS A 33 4.95 -4.16 8.16
C LYS A 33 3.92 -5.24 7.87
N VAL A 34 3.58 -5.44 6.59
CA VAL A 34 2.58 -6.42 6.15
C VAL A 34 3.19 -7.38 5.15
N TYR A 35 2.91 -8.66 5.29
CA TYR A 35 3.49 -9.75 4.52
C TYR A 35 2.45 -10.74 3.99
N ASN A 36 2.90 -11.65 3.13
CA ASN A 36 2.20 -12.87 2.71
C ASN A 36 0.86 -12.63 2.01
N GLY A 37 0.72 -11.57 1.22
CA GLY A 37 -0.51 -11.28 0.48
C GLY A 37 -1.68 -10.83 1.36
N ILE A 38 -1.45 -10.46 2.62
CA ILE A 38 -2.49 -9.89 3.50
C ILE A 38 -2.93 -8.53 2.94
N GLU A 39 -4.24 -8.30 2.91
CA GLU A 39 -4.82 -7.01 2.52
C GLU A 39 -5.13 -6.18 3.77
N VAL A 40 -4.66 -4.93 3.81
CA VAL A 40 -4.87 -4.00 4.92
C VAL A 40 -5.52 -2.71 4.42
N GLU A 41 -6.64 -2.35 5.00
CA GLU A 41 -7.27 -1.04 4.87
C GLU A 41 -6.94 -0.20 6.10
N LEU A 42 -6.22 0.93 5.92
CA LEU A 42 -5.91 1.86 7.00
C LEU A 42 -7.04 2.85 7.18
N ILE A 43 -7.61 2.91 8.36
CA ILE A 43 -8.75 3.75 8.71
C ILE A 43 -8.36 4.63 9.91
N LYS A 44 -8.45 5.95 9.76
CA LYS A 44 -8.22 6.85 10.88
C LYS A 44 -9.32 6.70 11.91
N GLY A 45 -8.95 6.47 13.16
CA GLY A 45 -9.87 6.25 14.27
C GLY A 45 -9.42 6.91 15.56
N THR A 46 -10.11 6.64 16.65
CA THR A 46 -9.76 7.10 17.99
C THR A 46 -8.97 6.08 18.80
N GLU A 47 -8.96 4.83 18.33
CA GLU A 47 -8.32 3.68 18.98
C GLU A 47 -7.42 2.95 17.99
N GLN A 48 -6.45 2.23 18.50
CA GLN A 48 -5.59 1.35 17.71
C GLN A 48 -6.09 -0.09 17.84
N ARG A 49 -6.73 -0.58 16.80
CA ARG A 49 -7.29 -1.94 16.77
C ARG A 49 -7.31 -2.53 15.36
N LEU A 50 -7.36 -3.83 15.31
CA LEU A 50 -7.52 -4.62 14.09
C LEU A 50 -8.90 -5.28 14.08
N GLU A 51 -9.51 -5.33 12.91
CA GLU A 51 -10.62 -6.21 12.58
C GLU A 51 -10.16 -7.12 11.43
N ILE A 52 -10.05 -8.41 11.68
CA ILE A 52 -9.50 -9.38 10.74
C ILE A 52 -10.61 -10.28 10.26
N THR A 53 -10.79 -10.40 8.96
CA THR A 53 -11.81 -11.25 8.32
C THR A 53 -11.19 -12.12 7.23
N GLY A 54 -11.88 -13.19 6.86
CA GLY A 54 -11.47 -14.09 5.79
C GLY A 54 -11.11 -15.49 6.28
N ASN A 55 -10.87 -16.40 5.35
CA ASN A 55 -10.69 -17.83 5.61
C ASN A 55 -9.45 -18.15 6.45
N LYS A 56 -8.41 -17.31 6.40
CA LYS A 56 -7.17 -17.46 7.18
C LYS A 56 -7.05 -16.44 8.31
N SER A 57 -8.14 -15.77 8.70
CA SER A 57 -8.14 -14.72 9.73
C SER A 57 -7.50 -15.19 11.05
N GLU A 58 -7.80 -16.40 11.51
CA GLU A 58 -7.25 -16.98 12.75
C GLU A 58 -5.77 -17.36 12.65
N MET A 59 -5.21 -17.43 11.44
CA MET A 59 -3.80 -17.76 11.21
C MET A 59 -2.91 -16.53 11.25
N VAL A 60 -3.47 -15.32 11.24
CA VAL A 60 -2.69 -14.08 11.22
C VAL A 60 -1.87 -13.95 12.50
N LYS A 61 -0.56 -13.76 12.33
CA LYS A 61 0.36 -13.44 13.43
C LYS A 61 0.48 -11.93 13.55
N ILE A 62 0.13 -11.43 14.71
CA ILE A 62 0.23 -10.02 15.09
C ILE A 62 1.39 -9.89 16.07
N LYS A 63 2.40 -9.09 15.73
CA LYS A 63 3.51 -8.78 16.64
C LYS A 63 3.71 -7.27 16.67
N ASN A 64 3.71 -6.70 17.86
CA ASN A 64 4.06 -5.30 18.09
C ASN A 64 5.29 -5.27 19.01
N VAL A 65 6.46 -5.03 18.44
CA VAL A 65 7.75 -5.01 19.14
C VAL A 65 8.57 -3.85 18.58
N ASP A 66 9.24 -3.13 19.46
CA ASP A 66 10.12 -2.01 19.10
C ASP A 66 9.44 -0.99 18.17
N ASN A 67 8.24 -0.56 18.52
CA ASN A 67 7.40 0.37 17.74
C ASN A 67 7.04 -0.16 16.33
N THR A 68 7.19 -1.45 16.08
CA THR A 68 6.88 -2.08 14.79
C THR A 68 5.72 -3.07 14.93
N LEU A 69 4.59 -2.74 14.28
CA LEU A 69 3.49 -3.67 14.10
C LEU A 69 3.75 -4.52 12.86
N LYS A 70 3.92 -5.82 13.06
CA LYS A 70 4.09 -6.79 11.98
C LYS A 70 2.86 -7.69 11.87
N LEU A 71 2.30 -7.76 10.65
CA LEU A 71 1.18 -8.63 10.26
C LEU A 71 1.68 -9.66 9.25
N SER A 72 1.56 -10.95 9.56
CA SER A 72 2.08 -12.02 8.70
C SER A 72 1.36 -13.34 8.94
N LEU A 73 1.52 -14.30 8.03
CA LEU A 73 1.15 -15.69 8.27
C LEU A 73 2.30 -16.47 8.96
N PRO A 74 2.02 -17.59 9.63
CA PRO A 74 3.06 -18.50 10.07
C PRO A 74 3.79 -19.13 8.89
N PHE A 75 5.08 -19.38 9.03
CA PHE A 75 5.84 -20.11 8.03
C PHE A 75 5.24 -21.52 7.84
N SER A 76 5.07 -21.93 6.59
CA SER A 76 4.62 -23.26 6.20
C SER A 76 5.53 -23.85 5.13
N LEU A 77 5.85 -25.13 5.24
CA LEU A 77 6.58 -25.87 4.19
C LEU A 77 5.71 -26.15 2.96
N LYS A 78 4.39 -25.91 3.05
CA LYS A 78 3.48 -26.00 1.90
C LYS A 78 3.35 -24.63 1.27
N PRO A 79 3.87 -24.39 0.03
CA PRO A 79 3.90 -23.05 -0.59
C PRO A 79 2.53 -22.38 -0.69
N LEU A 80 1.47 -23.14 -0.96
CA LEU A 80 0.09 -22.63 -1.06
C LEU A 80 -0.45 -22.07 0.27
N ASN A 81 0.14 -22.42 1.42
CA ASN A 81 -0.29 -21.95 2.73
C ASN A 81 0.41 -20.66 3.14
N ASN A 82 1.43 -20.21 2.39
CA ASN A 82 2.24 -19.04 2.74
C ASN A 82 1.66 -17.73 2.20
N SER A 83 0.55 -17.76 1.46
CA SER A 83 -0.13 -16.58 0.95
C SER A 83 -1.52 -16.43 1.56
N ALA A 84 -1.91 -15.20 1.82
CA ALA A 84 -3.26 -14.81 2.24
C ALA A 84 -4.00 -14.02 1.17
N GLU A 85 -3.46 -13.96 -0.06
CA GLU A 85 -4.06 -13.20 -1.16
C GLU A 85 -5.52 -13.58 -1.36
N GLY A 86 -6.41 -12.57 -1.25
CA GLY A 86 -7.86 -12.77 -1.31
C GLY A 86 -8.49 -13.56 -0.15
N GLU A 87 -7.72 -13.96 0.86
CA GLU A 87 -8.20 -14.79 1.98
C GLU A 87 -8.15 -14.11 3.35
N VAL A 88 -7.46 -12.98 3.47
CA VAL A 88 -7.38 -12.18 4.70
C VAL A 88 -7.52 -10.71 4.37
N LEU A 89 -8.52 -10.07 4.95
CA LEU A 89 -8.69 -8.63 4.97
C LEU A 89 -8.61 -8.12 6.41
N ILE A 90 -7.78 -7.10 6.62
CA ILE A 90 -7.60 -6.43 7.91
C ILE A 90 -8.01 -4.98 7.77
N LYS A 91 -8.97 -4.53 8.58
CA LYS A 91 -9.21 -3.13 8.84
C LYS A 91 -8.35 -2.71 10.03
N LEU A 92 -7.35 -1.86 9.75
CA LEU A 92 -6.44 -1.34 10.76
C LEU A 92 -6.87 0.07 11.12
N TYR A 93 -7.46 0.23 12.29
CA TYR A 93 -7.80 1.53 12.86
C TYR A 93 -6.59 2.10 13.58
N TYR A 94 -6.22 3.33 13.22
CA TYR A 94 -5.06 4.00 13.80
C TYR A 94 -5.44 5.39 14.36
N SER A 95 -4.91 5.74 15.53
CA SER A 95 -5.12 7.03 16.19
C SER A 95 -3.84 7.87 16.28
N LYS A 96 -2.68 7.27 16.01
CA LYS A 96 -1.36 7.90 16.05
C LYS A 96 -0.67 7.79 14.69
N ASN A 97 0.34 8.64 14.46
CA ASN A 97 1.09 8.64 13.21
C ASN A 97 1.80 7.31 12.96
N ILE A 98 1.72 6.84 11.72
CA ILE A 98 2.47 5.68 11.21
C ILE A 98 3.51 6.24 10.24
N ASN A 99 4.76 6.34 10.67
CA ASN A 99 5.82 7.00 9.91
C ASN A 99 6.28 6.17 8.70
N ILE A 100 6.26 4.84 8.84
CA ILE A 100 6.69 3.90 7.80
C ILE A 100 5.60 2.87 7.57
N ILE A 101 5.19 2.73 6.32
CA ILE A 101 4.28 1.69 5.83
C ILE A 101 5.07 0.82 4.86
N ASP A 102 5.24 -0.46 5.19
CA ASP A 102 6.11 -1.40 4.50
C ASP A 102 5.31 -2.67 4.10
N ALA A 103 5.03 -2.81 2.81
CA ALA A 103 4.30 -3.93 2.23
C ALA A 103 5.27 -4.87 1.50
N ASN A 104 5.17 -6.17 1.78
CA ASN A 104 6.08 -7.20 1.31
C ASN A 104 5.31 -8.44 0.85
N GLU A 105 5.94 -9.28 0.04
CA GLU A 105 5.44 -10.62 -0.32
C GLU A 105 3.98 -10.60 -0.83
N GLY A 106 3.69 -9.69 -1.78
CA GLY A 106 2.37 -9.57 -2.39
C GLY A 106 1.30 -8.91 -1.50
N ALA A 107 1.65 -8.37 -0.32
CA ALA A 107 0.71 -7.68 0.55
C ALA A 107 0.14 -6.42 -0.13
N THR A 108 -1.11 -6.09 0.21
CA THR A 108 -1.79 -4.89 -0.27
C THR A 108 -2.13 -3.96 0.89
N ILE A 109 -1.79 -2.68 0.79
CA ILE A 109 -2.15 -1.66 1.79
C ILE A 109 -2.86 -0.52 1.11
N THR A 110 -4.02 -0.14 1.61
CA THR A 110 -4.84 0.94 1.06
C THR A 110 -5.27 1.94 2.13
N SER A 111 -5.40 3.21 1.74
CA SER A 111 -6.09 4.24 2.53
C SER A 111 -6.62 5.35 1.63
N SER A 112 -7.83 5.80 1.89
CA SER A 112 -8.43 6.94 1.19
C SER A 112 -8.15 8.30 1.84
N ASP A 113 -7.66 8.32 3.08
CA ASP A 113 -7.40 9.55 3.85
C ASP A 113 -6.28 9.32 4.89
N PHE A 114 -5.02 9.32 4.41
CA PHE A 114 -3.85 9.11 5.26
C PHE A 114 -3.00 10.37 5.35
N ASN A 115 -3.39 11.30 6.24
CA ASN A 115 -2.79 12.63 6.34
C ASN A 115 -1.88 12.76 7.55
N GLN A 116 -0.60 13.08 7.31
CA GLN A 116 0.39 13.40 8.33
C GLN A 116 1.61 14.09 7.71
N ASP A 117 2.46 14.73 8.54
CA ASP A 117 3.56 15.57 8.05
C ASP A 117 4.62 14.79 7.26
N ASN A 118 5.00 13.61 7.72
CA ASN A 118 6.04 12.78 7.10
C ASN A 118 5.54 11.36 6.91
N ILE A 119 5.72 10.84 5.71
CA ILE A 119 5.29 9.48 5.33
C ILE A 119 6.41 8.81 4.55
N GLU A 120 6.77 7.60 4.93
CA GLU A 120 7.60 6.70 4.13
C GLU A 120 6.77 5.48 3.70
N LEU A 121 6.73 5.21 2.39
CA LEU A 121 6.03 4.09 1.78
C LEU A 121 7.04 3.16 1.12
N ASN A 122 7.08 1.91 1.54
CA ASN A 122 7.95 0.88 0.99
C ASN A 122 7.11 -0.27 0.44
N ALA A 123 7.28 -0.64 -0.83
CA ALA A 123 6.66 -1.81 -1.42
C ALA A 123 7.72 -2.66 -2.14
N GLN A 124 7.78 -3.93 -1.80
CA GLN A 124 8.71 -4.87 -2.41
C GLN A 124 8.06 -6.24 -2.61
N GLU A 125 8.71 -7.08 -3.45
CA GLU A 125 8.27 -8.45 -3.70
C GLU A 125 6.81 -8.52 -4.17
N ARG A 126 6.49 -7.69 -5.20
CA ARG A 126 5.16 -7.57 -5.83
C ARG A 126 4.05 -7.06 -4.90
N ALA A 127 4.40 -6.45 -3.76
CA ALA A 127 3.42 -5.80 -2.90
C ALA A 127 2.85 -4.54 -3.54
N PHE A 128 1.67 -4.14 -3.09
CA PHE A 128 0.94 -2.99 -3.59
C PHE A 128 0.54 -2.03 -2.48
N ILE A 129 0.83 -0.75 -2.65
CA ILE A 129 0.35 0.33 -1.78
C ILE A 129 -0.44 1.34 -2.60
N ASN A 130 -1.66 1.70 -2.15
CA ASN A 130 -2.48 2.73 -2.77
C ASN A 130 -3.03 3.67 -1.71
N ILE A 131 -2.51 4.89 -1.65
CA ILE A 131 -2.81 5.86 -0.59
C ILE A 131 -3.18 7.22 -1.17
N THR A 132 -4.23 7.84 -0.61
CA THR A 132 -4.53 9.25 -0.80
C THR A 132 -4.07 10.02 0.43
N THR A 133 -3.27 11.09 0.24
CA THR A 133 -2.61 11.79 1.35
C THR A 133 -2.50 13.29 1.15
N THR A 134 -2.42 14.01 2.27
CA THR A 134 -1.88 15.38 2.35
C THR A 134 -0.68 15.35 3.30
N THR A 135 0.51 15.68 2.80
CA THR A 135 1.77 15.55 3.56
C THR A 135 2.77 16.66 3.22
N ASN A 136 3.69 16.93 4.13
CA ASN A 136 4.82 17.81 3.86
C ASN A 136 5.98 17.07 3.17
N TYR A 137 6.27 15.85 3.60
CA TYR A 137 7.38 15.05 3.07
C TYR A 137 6.92 13.62 2.81
N LEU A 138 6.98 13.22 1.55
CA LEU A 138 6.72 11.86 1.11
C LEU A 138 8.01 11.19 0.66
N THR A 139 8.34 10.06 1.25
CA THR A 139 9.39 9.15 0.78
C THR A 139 8.75 7.89 0.20
N VAL A 140 9.17 7.49 -0.99
CA VAL A 140 8.66 6.31 -1.70
C VAL A 140 9.83 5.41 -2.07
N ARG A 141 9.75 4.13 -1.72
CA ARG A 141 10.67 3.10 -2.17
C ARG A 141 9.90 1.92 -2.75
N ALA A 142 10.04 1.72 -4.06
CA ALA A 142 9.43 0.61 -4.78
C ALA A 142 10.52 -0.28 -5.36
N SER A 143 10.56 -1.55 -4.98
CA SER A 143 11.59 -2.47 -5.47
C SER A 143 11.06 -3.88 -5.70
N SER A 144 11.84 -4.71 -6.41
CA SER A 144 11.51 -6.14 -6.64
C SER A 144 10.07 -6.35 -7.15
N GLY A 145 9.64 -5.50 -8.10
CA GLY A 145 8.28 -5.52 -8.65
C GLY A 145 7.19 -4.95 -7.74
N GLY A 146 7.54 -4.31 -6.61
CA GLY A 146 6.59 -3.58 -5.77
C GLY A 146 5.98 -2.37 -6.49
N ILE A 147 4.72 -2.08 -6.21
CA ILE A 147 3.97 -1.00 -6.86
C ILE A 147 3.41 -0.07 -5.80
N ILE A 148 3.69 1.23 -5.94
CA ILE A 148 3.14 2.27 -5.07
C ILE A 148 2.37 3.27 -5.90
N LYS A 149 1.11 3.53 -5.51
CA LYS A 149 0.25 4.54 -6.10
C LYS A 149 -0.11 5.56 -5.03
N VAL A 150 0.14 6.84 -5.32
CA VAL A 150 -0.20 7.93 -4.40
C VAL A 150 -0.99 9.01 -5.12
N SER A 151 -1.99 9.53 -4.44
CA SER A 151 -2.79 10.68 -4.87
C SER A 151 -2.92 11.72 -3.75
N GLY A 152 -3.37 12.94 -4.09
CA GLY A 152 -3.55 14.02 -3.14
C GLY A 152 -2.51 15.12 -3.27
N THR A 153 -1.89 15.56 -2.16
CA THR A 153 -0.93 16.67 -2.17
C THR A 153 0.30 16.39 -1.30
N ALA A 154 1.47 16.86 -1.77
CA ALA A 154 2.70 16.87 -0.98
C ALA A 154 3.45 18.20 -1.19
N LYS A 155 4.20 18.64 -0.17
CA LYS A 155 5.12 19.76 -0.36
C LYS A 155 6.37 19.29 -1.09
N ASN A 156 6.97 18.19 -0.65
CA ASN A 156 8.15 17.59 -1.27
C ASN A 156 7.99 16.07 -1.38
N GLN A 157 8.67 15.48 -2.38
CA GLN A 157 8.75 14.02 -2.50
C GLN A 157 10.17 13.56 -2.81
N GLU A 158 10.53 12.42 -2.25
CA GLU A 158 11.69 11.63 -2.63
C GLU A 158 11.23 10.24 -3.08
N VAL A 159 11.64 9.83 -4.29
CA VAL A 159 11.24 8.56 -4.90
C VAL A 159 12.47 7.77 -5.28
N ASP A 160 12.55 6.53 -4.84
CA ASP A 160 13.56 5.56 -5.24
C ASP A 160 12.85 4.29 -5.74
N ALA A 161 12.85 4.11 -7.05
CA ALA A 161 12.30 2.92 -7.70
C ALA A 161 13.45 2.11 -8.29
N ASP A 162 13.55 0.82 -7.96
CA ASP A 162 14.59 -0.07 -8.48
C ASP A 162 14.06 -1.48 -8.70
N LEU A 163 14.81 -2.32 -9.42
CA LEU A 163 14.50 -3.74 -9.63
C LEU A 163 13.03 -3.96 -10.05
N TYR A 164 12.62 -3.30 -11.15
CA TYR A 164 11.25 -3.36 -11.70
C TYR A 164 10.17 -2.77 -10.77
N GLY A 165 10.54 -2.01 -9.74
CA GLY A 165 9.60 -1.27 -8.91
C GLY A 165 8.89 -0.17 -9.69
N ILE A 166 7.62 0.10 -9.35
CA ILE A 166 6.78 1.06 -10.06
C ILE A 166 6.18 2.07 -9.10
N TYR A 167 6.32 3.36 -9.42
CA TYR A 167 5.65 4.44 -8.72
C TYR A 167 4.69 5.18 -9.65
N HIS A 168 3.42 5.25 -9.26
CA HIS A 168 2.37 6.01 -9.92
C HIS A 168 2.00 7.24 -9.07
N GLY A 169 2.65 8.36 -9.34
CA GLY A 169 2.46 9.63 -8.62
C GLY A 169 1.87 10.77 -9.45
N PHE A 170 1.33 10.52 -10.66
CA PHE A 170 0.73 11.58 -11.47
C PHE A 170 -0.51 12.25 -10.84
N ASN A 171 -1.17 11.58 -9.90
CA ASN A 171 -2.31 12.13 -9.17
C ASN A 171 -1.91 12.80 -7.84
N LEU A 172 -0.62 12.86 -7.52
CA LEU A 172 -0.09 13.58 -6.37
C LEU A 172 0.38 14.95 -6.83
N LYS A 173 -0.23 16.03 -6.37
CA LYS A 173 0.26 17.40 -6.64
C LYS A 173 1.40 17.74 -5.71
N VAL A 174 2.61 17.95 -6.26
CA VAL A 174 3.79 18.35 -5.48
C VAL A 174 4.06 19.82 -5.68
N ALA A 175 4.07 20.57 -4.57
CA ALA A 175 4.24 22.04 -4.65
C ALA A 175 5.71 22.47 -4.72
N GLY A 176 6.64 21.74 -4.12
CA GLY A 176 8.05 22.09 -4.00
C GLY A 176 8.96 21.17 -4.80
N ASN A 177 9.80 20.40 -4.09
CA ASN A 177 10.88 19.64 -4.69
C ASN A 177 10.49 18.17 -4.92
N SER A 178 10.89 17.65 -6.08
CA SER A 178 10.81 16.23 -6.42
C SER A 178 12.22 15.69 -6.70
N SER A 179 12.68 14.74 -5.87
CA SER A 179 13.92 14.00 -6.07
C SER A 179 13.58 12.57 -6.46
N VAL A 180 13.95 12.15 -7.66
CA VAL A 180 13.46 10.89 -8.24
C VAL A 180 14.62 10.08 -8.79
N LYS A 181 14.73 8.82 -8.37
CA LYS A 181 15.64 7.85 -8.92
C LYS A 181 14.84 6.68 -9.49
N ALA A 182 15.21 6.21 -10.68
CA ALA A 182 14.70 4.99 -11.26
C ALA A 182 15.87 4.14 -11.76
N GLY A 183 16.05 2.99 -11.12
CA GLY A 183 17.12 2.04 -11.40
C GLY A 183 16.70 0.96 -12.40
N THR A 184 17.20 -0.24 -12.19
CA THR A 184 17.08 -1.39 -13.09
C THR A 184 15.64 -1.70 -13.49
N GLY A 185 15.26 -1.36 -14.73
CA GLY A 185 13.93 -1.62 -15.29
C GLY A 185 12.76 -0.98 -14.55
N ALA A 186 13.04 -0.10 -13.58
CA ALA A 186 12.02 0.55 -12.76
C ALA A 186 11.36 1.73 -13.47
N LYS A 187 10.16 2.09 -13.02
CA LYS A 187 9.38 3.20 -13.57
C LYS A 187 8.88 4.12 -12.48
N ALA A 188 9.07 5.42 -12.63
CA ALA A 188 8.49 6.44 -11.78
C ALA A 188 7.70 7.46 -12.60
N GLU A 189 6.44 7.68 -12.20
CA GLU A 189 5.56 8.72 -12.73
C GLU A 189 5.36 9.77 -11.63
N VAL A 190 5.77 11.02 -11.86
CA VAL A 190 5.76 12.05 -10.82
C VAL A 190 5.18 13.37 -11.32
N THR A 191 4.71 14.21 -10.40
CA THR A 191 4.53 15.63 -10.66
C THR A 191 5.68 16.41 -10.04
N ALA A 192 6.07 17.51 -10.63
CA ALA A 192 7.13 18.37 -10.12
C ALA A 192 6.64 19.82 -10.01
N GLY A 193 6.80 20.41 -8.83
CA GLY A 193 6.45 21.80 -8.55
C GLY A 193 7.59 22.75 -8.95
N VAL A 194 8.47 23.07 -8.01
CA VAL A 194 9.57 24.06 -8.24
C VAL A 194 10.81 23.38 -8.81
N THR A 195 11.24 22.26 -8.26
CA THR A 195 12.48 21.59 -8.67
C THR A 195 12.24 20.12 -8.96
N LEU A 196 12.81 19.64 -10.06
CA LEU A 196 12.94 18.22 -10.37
C LEU A 196 14.42 17.83 -10.42
N ASN A 197 14.82 16.91 -9.53
CA ASN A 197 16.09 16.17 -9.63
C ASN A 197 15.76 14.73 -10.07
N ALA A 198 16.06 14.39 -11.32
CA ALA A 198 15.75 13.08 -11.90
C ALA A 198 17.02 12.32 -12.25
N LYS A 199 17.17 11.09 -11.78
CA LYS A 199 18.29 10.22 -12.11
C LYS A 199 17.78 8.86 -12.57
N VAL A 200 18.19 8.43 -13.76
CA VAL A 200 17.92 7.07 -14.24
C VAL A 200 19.22 6.30 -14.43
N SER A 201 19.14 4.98 -14.20
CA SER A 201 20.24 4.05 -14.43
C SER A 201 19.71 2.70 -14.90
N PHE A 202 20.51 1.96 -15.65
CA PHE A 202 20.22 0.58 -16.07
C PHE A 202 18.82 0.37 -16.66
N GLY A 203 18.42 1.25 -17.59
CA GLY A 203 17.14 1.16 -18.28
C GLY A 203 15.91 1.64 -17.50
N GLY A 204 16.09 2.34 -16.38
CA GLY A 204 14.99 2.96 -15.63
C GLY A 204 14.29 4.05 -16.42
N ALA A 205 13.04 4.38 -16.07
CA ALA A 205 12.22 5.38 -16.71
C ALA A 205 11.58 6.34 -15.70
N ILE A 206 11.72 7.64 -15.92
CA ILE A 206 11.04 8.69 -15.16
C ILE A 206 10.18 9.51 -16.13
N PHE A 207 8.88 9.54 -15.88
CA PHE A 207 7.93 10.39 -16.55
C PHE A 207 7.44 11.47 -15.58
N TYR A 208 7.46 12.74 -16.01
CA TYR A 208 7.03 13.81 -15.13
C TYR A 208 6.03 14.75 -15.76
N LYS A 209 5.16 15.33 -14.94
CA LYS A 209 4.22 16.41 -15.26
C LYS A 209 4.55 17.66 -14.46
N GLY A 210 4.00 18.79 -14.86
CA GLY A 210 4.23 20.08 -14.23
C GLY A 210 5.24 20.94 -14.99
N ASN A 211 5.51 22.14 -14.46
CA ASN A 211 6.42 23.12 -15.04
C ASN A 211 7.47 23.57 -14.01
N PRO A 212 8.39 22.67 -13.59
CA PRO A 212 9.42 23.03 -12.61
C PRO A 212 10.34 24.11 -13.18
N GLU A 213 10.71 25.09 -12.34
CA GLU A 213 11.65 26.15 -12.69
C GLU A 213 13.06 25.60 -12.91
N VAL A 214 13.40 24.53 -12.17
CA VAL A 214 14.71 23.88 -12.23
C VAL A 214 14.55 22.41 -12.52
N VAL A 215 15.13 21.94 -13.64
CA VAL A 215 15.23 20.52 -13.98
C VAL A 215 16.70 20.11 -13.99
N LYS A 216 17.07 19.17 -13.12
CA LYS A 216 18.38 18.51 -13.12
C LYS A 216 18.16 17.05 -13.47
N ASP A 217 18.62 16.62 -14.63
CA ASP A 217 18.50 15.26 -15.09
C ASP A 217 19.87 14.59 -15.26
N LYS A 218 19.92 13.30 -14.91
CA LYS A 218 21.12 12.48 -15.08
C LYS A 218 20.74 11.09 -15.57
N LYS A 219 21.33 10.67 -16.68
CA LYS A 219 21.20 9.33 -17.25
C LYS A 219 22.52 8.59 -17.13
N VAL A 220 22.47 7.37 -16.56
CA VAL A 220 23.65 6.50 -16.39
C VAL A 220 23.30 5.13 -16.95
N ILE A 221 24.01 4.70 -18.01
CA ILE A 221 23.79 3.39 -18.70
C ILE A 221 22.32 3.23 -19.14
N GLY A 222 21.88 4.13 -20.05
CA GLY A 222 20.54 4.08 -20.62
C GLY A 222 19.45 4.63 -19.70
N GLY A 223 18.22 4.53 -20.17
CA GLY A 223 17.02 4.99 -19.45
C GLY A 223 16.37 6.22 -20.08
N ILE A 224 15.17 6.55 -19.59
CA ILE A 224 14.30 7.60 -20.13
C ILE A 224 13.94 8.59 -19.02
N ILE A 225 14.12 9.87 -19.29
CA ILE A 225 13.52 10.98 -18.52
C ILE A 225 12.75 11.81 -19.51
N GLU A 226 11.43 11.90 -19.32
CA GLU A 226 10.55 12.51 -20.31
C GLU A 226 9.40 13.27 -19.64
N LYS A 227 9.13 14.48 -20.13
CA LYS A 227 7.95 15.26 -19.74
C LYS A 227 6.72 14.70 -20.45
N ARG A 228 5.62 14.53 -19.71
CA ARG A 228 4.31 14.17 -20.23
C ARG A 228 3.39 15.39 -20.22
N ASN A 229 2.50 15.47 -21.21
CA ASN A 229 1.45 16.49 -21.23
C ASN A 229 0.44 16.24 -20.10
N GLU A 230 -0.21 17.29 -19.64
CA GLU A 230 -1.27 17.26 -18.63
C GLU A 230 -2.50 16.49 -19.11
#